data_b7af91acba06d7328472988f084199e4
#
_entry.id   b7af91acba06d7328472988f084199e4
#
_cell.length_a   1.000
_cell.length_b   1.000
_cell.length_c   1.000
_cell.angle_alpha   90.00
_cell.angle_beta   90.00
_cell.angle_gamma   90.00
#
_symmetry.space_group_name_H-M   'P 1'
#
loop_
_entity.id
_entity.type
_entity.pdbx_description
1 polymer ?
#
loop_
_entity_poly.entity_id
_entity_poly.type
_entity_poly.pdbx_seq_one_letter_code
_entity_poly.pdbx_strand_id
1 'polypeptide(L)'
;MDKIQLQQAIRASMQTEKDAMDYYRYGADRMPEDKARATFELLAREEYQHAESFYRIYTGKDVPSFEAFMKSPPDTASPWWKTLQQLLVQDFDERKALELAIEQEEALEKELRAMAAKISDPEVARVYLANASSTHHHLEVIEEEYRAMFGMG
;
A
#
# COMPACT_ATOMS: atom_id res chain seq x y z
N MET A 1 -6.72 22.77 -5.84
CA MET A 1 -5.70 21.96 -6.54
C MET A 1 -5.93 22.06 -8.02
N ASP A 2 -4.98 22.51 -8.78
CA ASP A 2 -5.09 22.61 -10.24
C ASP A 2 -4.86 21.22 -10.89
N LYS A 3 -5.02 21.17 -12.23
CA LYS A 3 -4.91 19.91 -12.96
C LYS A 3 -3.52 19.29 -12.86
N ILE A 4 -2.48 20.11 -12.88
CA ILE A 4 -1.10 19.65 -12.80
C ILE A 4 -0.84 19.05 -11.42
N GLN A 5 -1.24 19.77 -10.38
CA GLN A 5 -1.09 19.28 -8.99
C GLN A 5 -1.87 17.99 -8.76
N LEU A 6 -3.08 17.90 -9.34
CA LEU A 6 -3.90 16.70 -9.22
C LEU A 6 -3.20 15.49 -9.86
N GLN A 7 -2.67 15.66 -11.07
CA GLN A 7 -1.99 14.57 -11.76
C GLN A 7 -0.71 14.14 -11.03
N GLN A 8 0.01 15.09 -10.45
CA GLN A 8 1.18 14.80 -9.62
C GLN A 8 0.79 13.98 -8.39
N ALA A 9 -0.34 14.34 -7.76
CA ALA A 9 -0.86 13.60 -6.60
C ALA A 9 -1.26 12.17 -6.97
N ILE A 10 -1.93 12.00 -8.11
CA ILE A 10 -2.32 10.68 -8.61
C ILE A 10 -1.08 9.82 -8.89
N ARG A 11 -0.06 10.41 -9.51
CA ARG A 11 1.20 9.72 -9.79
C ARG A 11 1.86 9.25 -8.49
N ALA A 12 1.91 10.13 -7.49
CA ALA A 12 2.48 9.80 -6.17
C ALA A 12 1.67 8.71 -5.47
N SER A 13 0.34 8.74 -5.59
CA SER A 13 -0.53 7.72 -5.00
C SER A 13 -0.30 6.36 -5.65
N MET A 14 -0.16 6.32 -6.98
CA MET A 14 0.15 5.09 -7.71
C MET A 14 1.47 4.50 -7.22
N GLN A 15 2.48 5.33 -7.04
CA GLN A 15 3.78 4.90 -6.51
C GLN A 15 3.67 4.35 -5.09
N THR A 16 2.91 5.03 -4.23
CA THR A 16 2.72 4.59 -2.85
C THR A 16 2.08 3.20 -2.79
N GLU A 17 1.08 2.95 -3.64
CA GLU A 17 0.43 1.64 -3.68
C GLU A 17 1.39 0.55 -4.19
N LYS A 18 2.24 0.87 -5.16
CA LYS A 18 3.29 -0.05 -5.60
C LYS A 18 4.28 -0.33 -4.47
N ASP A 19 4.67 0.70 -3.72
CA ASP A 19 5.59 0.55 -2.59
C ASP A 19 5.00 -0.39 -1.53
N ALA A 20 3.71 -0.24 -1.23
CA ALA A 20 3.01 -1.14 -0.30
C ALA A 20 2.96 -2.57 -0.85
N MET A 21 2.69 -2.73 -2.14
CA MET A 21 2.71 -4.05 -2.79
C MET A 21 4.08 -4.72 -2.63
N ASP A 22 5.14 -3.98 -2.87
CA ASP A 22 6.49 -4.52 -2.73
C ASP A 22 6.79 -4.94 -1.30
N TYR A 23 6.37 -4.14 -0.31
CA TYR A 23 6.49 -4.51 1.10
C TYR A 23 5.83 -5.86 1.38
N TYR A 24 4.59 -6.03 0.95
CA TYR A 24 3.85 -7.27 1.22
C TYR A 24 4.42 -8.45 0.44
N ARG A 25 4.86 -8.26 -0.80
CA ARG A 25 5.45 -9.34 -1.60
C ARG A 25 6.75 -9.86 -1.00
N TYR A 26 7.67 -8.95 -0.69
CA TYR A 26 8.95 -9.33 -0.12
C TYR A 26 8.80 -9.83 1.31
N GLY A 27 7.88 -9.24 2.07
CA GLY A 27 7.56 -9.68 3.41
C GLY A 27 6.97 -11.08 3.44
N ALA A 28 6.08 -11.39 2.49
CA ALA A 28 5.48 -12.72 2.39
C ALA A 28 6.54 -13.81 2.22
N ASP A 29 7.57 -13.55 1.41
CA ASP A 29 8.65 -14.52 1.17
C ASP A 29 9.44 -14.84 2.45
N ARG A 30 9.36 -13.99 3.46
CA ARG A 30 10.09 -14.14 4.72
C ARG A 30 9.19 -14.60 5.87
N MET A 31 7.87 -14.64 5.66
CA MET A 31 6.93 -15.10 6.70
C MET A 31 7.02 -16.59 6.89
N PRO A 32 7.42 -17.08 8.08
CA PRO A 32 7.47 -18.53 8.33
C PRO A 32 6.10 -19.16 8.54
N GLU A 33 5.11 -18.41 9.02
CA GLU A 33 3.79 -18.93 9.32
C GLU A 33 2.89 -18.83 8.07
N ASP A 34 2.28 -19.95 7.67
CA ASP A 34 1.54 -20.07 6.41
C ASP A 34 0.37 -19.09 6.29
N LYS A 35 -0.36 -18.89 7.37
CA LYS A 35 -1.53 -18.01 7.36
C LYS A 35 -1.12 -16.56 7.20
N ALA A 36 -0.08 -16.12 7.91
CA ALA A 36 0.44 -14.75 7.79
C ALA A 36 1.01 -14.50 6.39
N ARG A 37 1.69 -15.50 5.83
CA ARG A 37 2.20 -15.42 4.45
C ARG A 37 1.05 -15.24 3.46
N ALA A 38 -0.01 -16.05 3.59
CA ALA A 38 -1.18 -15.96 2.71
C ALA A 38 -1.85 -14.59 2.83
N THR A 39 -1.93 -14.03 4.03
CA THR A 39 -2.47 -12.68 4.26
C THR A 39 -1.64 -11.63 3.53
N PHE A 40 -0.31 -11.70 3.64
CA PHE A 40 0.57 -10.74 2.94
C PHE A 40 0.48 -10.90 1.42
N GLU A 41 0.37 -12.12 0.92
CA GLU A 41 0.19 -12.35 -0.52
C GLU A 41 -1.13 -11.77 -1.02
N LEU A 42 -2.21 -11.91 -0.25
CA LEU A 42 -3.50 -11.33 -0.57
C LEU A 42 -3.40 -9.79 -0.60
N LEU A 43 -2.78 -9.20 0.41
CA LEU A 43 -2.62 -7.75 0.48
C LEU A 43 -1.78 -7.22 -0.69
N ALA A 44 -0.73 -7.95 -1.08
CA ALA A 44 0.07 -7.56 -2.24
C ALA A 44 -0.78 -7.51 -3.52
N ARG A 45 -1.65 -8.49 -3.73
CA ARG A 45 -2.55 -8.50 -4.89
C ARG A 45 -3.54 -7.34 -4.86
N GLU A 46 -4.06 -7.00 -3.68
CA GLU A 46 -5.00 -5.89 -3.53
C GLU A 46 -4.31 -4.54 -3.73
N GLU A 47 -3.07 -4.40 -3.27
CA GLU A 47 -2.29 -3.18 -3.54
C GLU A 47 -2.00 -3.01 -5.03
N TYR A 48 -1.80 -4.10 -5.77
CA TYR A 48 -1.70 -4.05 -7.22
C TYR A 48 -2.96 -3.45 -7.84
N GLN A 49 -4.13 -3.88 -7.38
CA GLN A 49 -5.42 -3.37 -7.86
C GLN A 49 -5.61 -1.88 -7.51
N HIS A 50 -5.17 -1.47 -6.32
CA HIS A 50 -5.20 -0.06 -5.92
C HIS A 50 -4.36 0.80 -6.86
N ALA A 51 -3.13 0.36 -7.14
CA ALA A 51 -2.25 1.08 -8.07
C ALA A 51 -2.90 1.17 -9.45
N GLU A 52 -3.54 0.11 -9.92
CA GLU A 52 -4.23 0.09 -11.21
C GLU A 52 -5.37 1.10 -11.24
N SER A 53 -6.11 1.25 -10.15
CA SER A 53 -7.20 2.23 -10.09
C SER A 53 -6.69 3.66 -10.25
N PHE A 54 -5.52 3.96 -9.70
CA PHE A 54 -4.88 5.27 -9.89
C PHE A 54 -4.32 5.42 -11.30
N TYR A 55 -3.76 4.35 -11.87
CA TYR A 55 -3.28 4.39 -13.24
C TYR A 55 -4.39 4.76 -14.23
N ARG A 56 -5.59 4.23 -14.02
CA ARG A 56 -6.73 4.49 -14.91
C ARG A 56 -7.16 5.95 -14.96
N ILE A 57 -6.91 6.71 -13.90
CA ILE A 57 -7.24 8.14 -13.84
C ILE A 57 -6.02 9.05 -14.02
N TYR A 58 -4.86 8.45 -14.27
CA TYR A 58 -3.62 9.20 -14.50
C TYR A 58 -3.49 9.53 -15.98
N THR A 59 -3.26 10.81 -16.31
CA THR A 59 -3.16 11.27 -17.70
C THR A 59 -1.72 11.51 -18.14
N GLY A 60 -0.73 11.38 -17.26
CA GLY A 60 0.67 11.52 -17.61
C GLY A 60 1.15 10.41 -18.53
N LYS A 61 2.25 10.66 -19.23
CA LYS A 61 2.78 9.73 -20.25
C LYS A 61 4.07 9.03 -19.82
N ASP A 62 4.52 9.28 -18.60
CA ASP A 62 5.75 8.69 -18.06
C ASP A 62 5.59 7.23 -17.64
N VAL A 63 4.35 6.71 -17.64
CA VAL A 63 4.05 5.31 -17.33
C VAL A 63 3.29 4.70 -18.51
N PRO A 64 3.99 4.41 -19.64
CA PRO A 64 3.32 3.88 -20.83
C PRO A 64 2.82 2.44 -20.66
N SER A 65 3.41 1.68 -19.74
CA SER A 65 2.97 0.32 -19.42
C SER A 65 2.82 0.17 -17.92
N PHE A 66 1.60 -0.04 -17.46
CA PHE A 66 1.32 -0.26 -16.04
C PHE A 66 2.01 -1.54 -15.55
N GLU A 67 1.95 -2.61 -16.36
CA GLU A 67 2.58 -3.87 -16.00
C GLU A 67 4.09 -3.72 -15.80
N ALA A 68 4.76 -3.01 -16.72
CA ALA A 68 6.20 -2.75 -16.59
C ALA A 68 6.52 -1.91 -15.37
N PHE A 69 5.67 -0.92 -15.08
CA PHE A 69 5.82 -0.08 -13.87
C PHE A 69 5.75 -0.93 -12.61
N MET A 70 4.76 -1.81 -12.52
CA MET A 70 4.57 -2.65 -11.33
C MET A 70 5.67 -3.70 -11.16
N LYS A 71 6.31 -4.10 -12.25
CA LYS A 71 7.44 -5.04 -12.23
C LYS A 71 8.79 -4.36 -12.02
N SER A 72 8.85 -3.04 -12.04
CA SER A 72 10.10 -2.31 -11.82
C SER A 72 10.65 -2.60 -10.41
N PRO A 73 11.97 -2.43 -10.20
CA PRO A 73 12.55 -2.65 -8.88
C PRO A 73 11.89 -1.78 -7.81
N PRO A 74 11.87 -2.23 -6.55
CA PRO A 74 11.31 -1.42 -5.47
C PRO A 74 12.01 -0.07 -5.34
N ASP A 75 11.24 0.94 -4.93
CA ASP A 75 11.78 2.25 -4.60
C ASP A 75 12.44 2.16 -3.23
N THR A 76 13.78 2.11 -3.23
CA THR A 76 14.57 1.93 -2.01
C THR A 76 14.53 3.15 -1.09
N ALA A 77 14.02 4.28 -1.56
CA ALA A 77 13.86 5.49 -0.75
C ALA A 77 12.48 5.58 -0.10
N SER A 78 11.55 4.69 -0.46
CA SER A 78 10.18 4.74 0.07
C SER A 78 10.14 4.39 1.56
N PRO A 79 9.19 4.96 2.32
CA PRO A 79 8.97 4.56 3.72
C PRO A 79 8.68 3.07 3.87
N TRP A 80 7.87 2.49 2.97
CA TRP A 80 7.55 1.07 3.00
C TRP A 80 8.81 0.20 2.85
N TRP A 81 9.70 0.54 1.90
CA TRP A 81 10.92 -0.23 1.66
C TRP A 81 11.89 -0.11 2.82
N LYS A 82 12.06 1.09 3.36
CA LYS A 82 12.93 1.31 4.52
C LYS A 82 12.46 0.52 5.72
N THR A 83 11.13 0.45 5.92
CA THR A 83 10.51 -0.37 6.96
C THR A 83 10.84 -1.84 6.76
N LEU A 84 10.68 -2.34 5.52
CA LEU A 84 10.99 -3.72 5.19
C LEU A 84 12.48 -4.04 5.43
N GLN A 85 13.38 -3.14 5.04
CA GLN A 85 14.81 -3.33 5.23
C GLN A 85 15.19 -3.53 6.69
N GLN A 86 14.53 -2.82 7.60
CA GLN A 86 14.76 -2.99 9.03
C GLN A 86 14.43 -4.41 9.48
N LEU A 87 13.45 -5.04 8.86
CA LEU A 87 13.04 -6.41 9.17
C LEU A 87 13.98 -7.45 8.57
N LEU A 88 14.63 -7.13 7.44
CA LEU A 88 15.46 -8.07 6.69
C LEU A 88 16.92 -8.13 7.19
N VAL A 89 17.35 -7.16 7.97
CA VAL A 89 18.73 -7.07 8.47
C VAL A 89 19.02 -8.13 9.54
N GLN A 90 17.99 -8.58 10.24
CA GLN A 90 18.07 -9.56 11.33
C GLN A 90 17.17 -10.74 11.01
N ASP A 91 17.00 -11.65 11.99
CA ASP A 91 15.97 -12.68 11.88
C ASP A 91 14.62 -12.00 11.71
N PHE A 92 13.86 -12.43 10.70
CA PHE A 92 12.59 -11.80 10.36
C PHE A 92 11.59 -11.97 11.50
N ASP A 93 11.05 -10.86 11.99
CA ASP A 93 10.12 -10.82 13.11
C ASP A 93 8.69 -10.58 12.57
N GLU A 94 7.85 -11.63 12.58
CA GLU A 94 6.47 -11.55 12.10
C GLU A 94 5.65 -10.53 12.88
N ARG A 95 5.82 -10.49 14.20
CA ARG A 95 5.09 -9.54 15.04
C ARG A 95 5.40 -8.11 14.63
N LYS A 96 6.69 -7.81 14.45
CA LYS A 96 7.13 -6.49 14.03
C LYS A 96 6.62 -6.15 12.64
N ALA A 97 6.63 -7.13 11.72
CA ALA A 97 6.13 -6.93 10.36
C ALA A 97 4.65 -6.54 10.37
N LEU A 98 3.83 -7.19 11.19
CA LEU A 98 2.41 -6.86 11.31
C LEU A 98 2.20 -5.49 11.97
N GLU A 99 2.96 -5.18 13.03
CA GLU A 99 2.88 -3.88 13.70
C GLU A 99 3.20 -2.73 12.75
N LEU A 100 4.26 -2.88 11.95
CA LEU A 100 4.68 -1.85 11.00
C LEU A 100 3.67 -1.71 9.86
N ALA A 101 3.08 -2.82 9.40
CA ALA A 101 2.02 -2.78 8.40
C ALA A 101 0.81 -2.01 8.93
N ILE A 102 0.41 -2.23 10.18
CA ILE A 102 -0.68 -1.50 10.83
C ILE A 102 -0.40 0.00 10.82
N GLU A 103 0.79 0.41 11.22
CA GLU A 103 1.18 1.83 11.23
C GLU A 103 1.11 2.45 9.85
N GLN A 104 1.64 1.75 8.83
CA GLN A 104 1.66 2.25 7.45
C GLN A 104 0.25 2.34 6.87
N GLU A 105 -0.60 1.34 7.13
CA GLU A 105 -1.97 1.35 6.62
C GLU A 105 -2.80 2.46 7.27
N GLU A 106 -2.62 2.71 8.56
CA GLU A 106 -3.30 3.82 9.25
C GLU A 106 -2.91 5.17 8.63
N ALA A 107 -1.61 5.38 8.40
CA ALA A 107 -1.12 6.60 7.78
C ALA A 107 -1.65 6.76 6.37
N LEU A 108 -1.67 5.67 5.60
CA LEU A 108 -2.16 5.68 4.22
C LEU A 108 -3.65 6.02 4.15
N GLU A 109 -4.47 5.45 5.02
CA GLU A 109 -5.90 5.76 5.06
C GLU A 109 -6.13 7.25 5.31
N LYS A 110 -5.42 7.82 6.27
CA LYS A 110 -5.53 9.24 6.59
C LYS A 110 -5.16 10.11 5.39
N GLU A 111 -4.08 9.78 4.71
CA GLU A 111 -3.63 10.51 3.52
C GLU A 111 -4.65 10.44 2.39
N LEU A 112 -5.20 9.25 2.14
CA LEU A 112 -6.19 9.07 1.07
C LEU A 112 -7.47 9.86 1.35
N ARG A 113 -7.95 9.86 2.59
CA ARG A 113 -9.15 10.61 2.97
C ARG A 113 -8.90 12.12 2.93
N ALA A 114 -7.73 12.57 3.36
CA ALA A 114 -7.36 13.98 3.31
C ALA A 114 -7.27 14.46 1.86
N MET A 115 -6.72 13.64 0.97
CA MET A 115 -6.62 13.97 -0.45
C MET A 115 -8.01 14.04 -1.07
N ALA A 116 -8.88 13.07 -0.77
CA ALA A 116 -10.26 13.05 -1.30
C ALA A 116 -11.00 14.35 -0.95
N ALA A 117 -10.77 14.88 0.25
CA ALA A 117 -11.42 16.12 0.69
C ALA A 117 -10.96 17.35 -0.09
N LYS A 118 -9.79 17.30 -0.72
CA LYS A 118 -9.22 18.41 -1.48
C LYS A 118 -9.55 18.35 -2.97
N ILE A 119 -10.03 17.21 -3.44
CA ILE A 119 -10.28 16.96 -4.87
C ILE A 119 -11.70 17.38 -5.23
N SER A 120 -11.83 18.29 -6.20
CA SER A 120 -13.14 18.77 -6.65
C SER A 120 -13.77 17.86 -7.72
N ASP A 121 -12.96 17.14 -8.49
CA ASP A 121 -13.47 16.19 -9.50
C ASP A 121 -14.12 14.98 -8.80
N PRO A 122 -15.44 14.77 -8.98
CA PRO A 122 -16.14 13.69 -8.26
C PRO A 122 -15.63 12.28 -8.60
N GLU A 123 -15.22 12.04 -9.84
CA GLU A 123 -14.71 10.73 -10.25
C GLU A 123 -13.40 10.43 -9.60
N VAL A 124 -12.49 11.40 -9.57
CA VAL A 124 -11.19 11.24 -8.94
C VAL A 124 -11.34 11.09 -7.42
N ALA A 125 -12.17 11.93 -6.80
CA ALA A 125 -12.45 11.84 -5.36
C ALA A 125 -13.00 10.46 -5.00
N ARG A 126 -13.87 9.88 -5.84
CA ARG A 126 -14.43 8.55 -5.62
C ARG A 126 -13.35 7.47 -5.61
N VAL A 127 -12.36 7.56 -6.51
CA VAL A 127 -11.25 6.60 -6.53
C VAL A 127 -10.46 6.68 -5.22
N TYR A 128 -10.18 7.88 -4.74
CA TYR A 128 -9.48 8.05 -3.46
C TYR A 128 -10.28 7.49 -2.28
N LEU A 129 -11.59 7.75 -2.24
CA LEU A 129 -12.45 7.24 -1.15
C LEU A 129 -12.58 5.71 -1.20
N ALA A 130 -12.67 5.13 -2.39
CA ALA A 130 -12.73 3.67 -2.54
C ALA A 130 -11.43 3.03 -2.05
N ASN A 131 -10.29 3.63 -2.38
CA ASN A 131 -9.00 3.13 -1.91
C ASN A 131 -8.85 3.32 -0.39
N ALA A 132 -9.34 4.43 0.16
CA ALA A 132 -9.33 4.64 1.61
C ALA A 132 -10.15 3.59 2.35
N SER A 133 -11.34 3.26 1.83
CA SER A 133 -12.19 2.22 2.43
C SER A 133 -11.55 0.85 2.35
N SER A 134 -10.92 0.51 1.23
CA SER A 134 -10.20 -0.75 1.08
C SER A 134 -8.99 -0.81 2.01
N THR A 135 -8.28 0.30 2.16
CA THR A 135 -7.13 0.40 3.08
C THR A 135 -7.60 0.18 4.52
N HIS A 136 -8.75 0.73 4.89
CA HIS A 136 -9.34 0.50 6.21
C HIS A 136 -9.65 -0.99 6.43
N HIS A 137 -10.16 -1.66 5.39
CA HIS A 137 -10.42 -3.09 5.47
C HIS A 137 -9.12 -3.89 5.62
N HIS A 138 -8.05 -3.51 4.91
CA HIS A 138 -6.72 -4.11 5.09
C HIS A 138 -6.26 -3.98 6.53
N LEU A 139 -6.43 -2.81 7.12
CA LEU A 139 -6.07 -2.55 8.50
C LEU A 139 -6.80 -3.50 9.45
N GLU A 140 -8.10 -3.68 9.26
CA GLU A 140 -8.89 -4.61 10.07
C GLU A 140 -8.39 -6.06 9.94
N VAL A 141 -8.07 -6.49 8.71
CA VAL A 141 -7.56 -7.85 8.45
C VAL A 141 -6.23 -8.07 9.16
N ILE A 142 -5.32 -7.08 9.07
CA ILE A 142 -3.99 -7.19 9.70
C ILE A 142 -4.12 -7.18 11.22
N GLU A 143 -4.97 -6.33 11.76
CA GLU A 143 -5.21 -6.27 13.21
C GLU A 143 -5.80 -7.56 13.75
N GLU A 144 -6.73 -8.17 13.01
CA GLU A 144 -7.30 -9.46 13.37
C GLU A 144 -6.24 -10.55 13.37
N GLU A 145 -5.39 -10.58 12.34
CA GLU A 145 -4.29 -11.52 12.24
C GLU A 145 -3.30 -11.35 13.40
N TYR A 146 -2.99 -10.09 13.73
CA TYR A 146 -2.12 -9.78 14.86
C TYR A 146 -2.69 -10.30 16.18
N ARG A 147 -3.98 -10.07 16.42
CA ARG A 147 -4.63 -10.56 17.63
C ARG A 147 -4.68 -12.08 17.69
N ALA A 148 -4.92 -12.73 16.55
CA ALA A 148 -4.96 -14.18 16.48
C ALA A 148 -3.59 -14.81 16.79
N MET A 149 -2.51 -14.17 16.35
CA MET A 149 -1.16 -14.72 16.53
C MET A 149 -0.54 -14.33 17.88
N PHE A 150 -0.78 -13.11 18.37
CA PHE A 150 -0.05 -12.56 19.50
C PHE A 150 -0.94 -12.09 20.66
N GLY A 151 -2.26 -12.16 20.50
CA GLY A 151 -3.21 -11.71 21.52
C GLY A 151 -3.41 -10.20 21.52
N MET A 152 -4.15 -9.74 22.54
CA MET A 152 -4.57 -8.33 22.63
C MET A 152 -3.53 -7.40 23.23
N GLY A 153 -2.50 -7.94 23.81
CA GLY A 153 -1.54 -7.17 24.56
C GLY A 153 -0.32 -6.74 23.87
#